data_e18abb8a5ad81a19204293861c3d2cde
#
_entry.id   e18abb8a5ad81a19204293861c3d2cde
#
_cell.length_a   1.000
_cell.length_b   1.000
_cell.length_c   1.000
_cell.angle_alpha   90.00
_cell.angle_beta   90.00
_cell.angle_gamma   90.00
#
_symmetry.space_group_name_H-M   'P 1'
#
loop_
_entity.id
_entity.type
_entity.pdbx_description
1 polymer ?
#
loop_
_entity_poly.entity_id
_entity_poly.type
_entity_poly.pdbx_seq_one_letter_code
_entity_poly.pdbx_strand_id
1 'polypeptide(L)'
;MTANAILEDTALAALISSKICHDLAGQIGAINNGLELLEEENDEDTRYYALELIQNSAKAAWAQLDFNRLAFGVASSLGAVVPLAHVEQVARRYIENGKRRVHWQANVQDVEKEHAKLLLALLAVSLMALPAGGDFYVGLSVTKPKERSKARLKLIILCRGRSARVPEGVADVFAGKDTRAIDGRLVVAYYAARLASEASLKLSAGKEGEDIMFTLEPL
;
A
#
# COMPACT_ATOMS: atom_id res chain seq x y z
N MET A 1 -25.58 3.82 -21.77
CA MET A 1 -24.22 3.36 -21.39
C MET A 1 -23.37 4.60 -21.10
N THR A 2 -23.33 5.05 -19.87
CA THR A 2 -22.50 6.19 -19.46
C THR A 2 -21.05 5.72 -19.46
N ALA A 3 -20.22 6.33 -20.31
CA ALA A 3 -18.78 6.08 -20.31
C ALA A 3 -18.27 6.33 -18.90
N ASN A 4 -17.65 5.31 -18.27
CA ASN A 4 -16.93 5.48 -17.02
C ASN A 4 -15.91 6.60 -17.23
N ALA A 5 -16.05 7.71 -16.51
CA ALA A 5 -15.11 8.80 -16.60
C ALA A 5 -13.76 8.31 -16.03
N ILE A 6 -12.83 8.00 -16.93
CA ILE A 6 -11.46 7.67 -16.55
C ILE A 6 -10.83 8.96 -16.02
N LEU A 7 -10.24 8.89 -14.83
CA LEU A 7 -9.48 10.02 -14.29
C LEU A 7 -8.29 10.31 -15.22
N GLU A 8 -8.17 11.55 -15.64
CA GLU A 8 -7.05 12.01 -16.48
C GLU A 8 -5.71 11.72 -15.79
N ASP A 9 -4.70 11.32 -16.55
CA ASP A 9 -3.39 10.92 -15.99
C ASP A 9 -2.74 12.05 -15.18
N THR A 10 -2.92 13.31 -15.59
CA THR A 10 -2.46 14.48 -14.85
C THR A 10 -3.18 14.65 -13.50
N ALA A 11 -4.47 14.39 -13.45
CA ALA A 11 -5.24 14.44 -12.22
C ALA A 11 -4.86 13.28 -11.27
N LEU A 12 -4.64 12.08 -11.81
CA LEU A 12 -4.14 10.94 -11.05
C LEU A 12 -2.76 11.25 -10.44
N ALA A 13 -1.83 11.79 -11.24
CA ALA A 13 -0.50 12.17 -10.77
C ALA A 13 -0.58 13.24 -9.66
N ALA A 14 -1.44 14.25 -9.81
CA ALA A 14 -1.65 15.29 -8.80
C ALA A 14 -2.20 14.72 -7.48
N LEU A 15 -3.19 13.83 -7.55
CA LEU A 15 -3.76 13.18 -6.36
C LEU A 15 -2.75 12.28 -5.64
N ILE A 16 -1.96 11.49 -6.39
CA ILE A 16 -0.91 10.65 -5.80
C ILE A 16 0.16 11.53 -5.13
N SER A 17 0.62 12.59 -5.81
CA SER A 17 1.58 13.53 -5.26
C SER A 17 1.07 14.20 -3.99
N SER A 18 -0.18 14.68 -4.00
CA SER A 18 -0.83 15.26 -2.83
C SER A 18 -0.92 14.26 -1.67
N LYS A 19 -1.29 13.01 -1.95
CA LYS A 19 -1.33 11.93 -0.95
C LYS A 19 0.04 11.67 -0.33
N ILE A 20 1.10 11.56 -1.15
CA ILE A 20 2.47 11.34 -0.68
C ILE A 20 2.91 12.49 0.22
N CYS A 21 2.68 13.75 -0.20
CA CYS A 21 3.03 14.92 0.59
C CYS A 21 2.27 14.96 1.91
N HIS A 22 0.96 14.69 1.90
CA HIS A 22 0.13 14.63 3.10
C HIS A 22 0.64 13.59 4.10
N ASP A 23 0.94 12.39 3.62
CA ASP A 23 1.36 11.28 4.49
C ASP A 23 2.76 11.55 5.11
N LEU A 24 3.66 12.23 4.41
CA LEU A 24 4.97 12.62 4.94
C LEU A 24 4.92 13.83 5.87
N ALA A 25 4.01 14.77 5.62
CA ALA A 25 3.89 16.01 6.40
C ALA A 25 3.69 15.73 7.90
N GLY A 26 2.89 14.71 8.25
CA GLY A 26 2.69 14.33 9.65
C GLY A 26 3.96 13.88 10.35
N GLN A 27 4.80 13.10 9.67
CA GLN A 27 6.06 12.61 10.25
C GLN A 27 7.10 13.73 10.39
N ILE A 28 7.17 14.61 9.40
CA ILE A 28 8.07 15.76 9.44
C ILE A 28 7.62 16.77 10.51
N GLY A 29 6.31 16.99 10.64
CA GLY A 29 5.77 17.81 11.72
C GLY A 29 6.10 17.28 13.11
N ALA A 30 6.01 15.96 13.31
CA ALA A 30 6.40 15.35 14.58
C ALA A 30 7.90 15.46 14.87
N ILE A 31 8.76 15.42 13.84
CA ILE A 31 10.21 15.70 13.99
C ILE A 31 10.43 17.15 14.45
N ASN A 32 9.77 18.12 13.79
CA ASN A 32 9.89 19.53 14.16
C ASN A 32 9.42 19.78 15.61
N ASN A 33 8.27 19.23 16.00
CA ASN A 33 7.78 19.34 17.39
C ASN A 33 8.78 18.76 18.40
N GLY A 34 9.42 17.63 18.06
CA GLY A 34 10.46 17.05 18.91
C GLY A 34 11.71 17.94 19.02
N LEU A 35 12.09 18.63 17.94
CA LEU A 35 13.21 19.60 17.95
C LEU A 35 12.86 20.82 18.79
N GLU A 36 11.66 21.38 18.66
CA GLU A 36 11.17 22.50 19.49
C GLU A 36 11.22 22.14 20.98
N LEU A 37 10.75 20.94 21.36
CA LEU A 37 10.82 20.46 22.75
C LEU A 37 12.27 20.37 23.25
N LEU A 38 13.24 19.99 22.42
CA LEU A 38 14.65 19.94 22.79
C LEU A 38 15.27 21.33 23.02
N GLU A 39 14.75 22.36 22.35
CA GLU A 39 15.22 23.75 22.48
C GLU A 39 14.62 24.44 23.70
N GLU A 40 13.36 24.16 24.04
CA GLU A 40 12.61 24.85 25.08
C GLU A 40 12.81 24.24 26.47
N GLU A 41 13.05 22.92 26.57
CA GLU A 41 13.02 22.19 27.84
C GLU A 41 14.42 21.72 28.29
N ASN A 42 14.69 21.90 29.59
CA ASN A 42 15.93 21.44 30.23
C ASN A 42 15.75 20.16 31.07
N ASP A 43 14.52 19.66 31.20
CA ASP A 43 14.20 18.43 31.90
C ASP A 43 14.67 17.19 31.14
N GLU A 44 15.38 16.27 31.82
CA GLU A 44 15.96 15.08 31.20
C GLU A 44 14.89 14.13 30.63
N ASP A 45 13.76 13.96 31.31
CA ASP A 45 12.69 13.09 30.84
C ASP A 45 12.04 13.63 29.58
N THR A 46 11.75 14.91 29.51
CA THR A 46 11.21 15.58 28.32
C THR A 46 12.19 15.50 27.15
N ARG A 47 13.48 15.69 27.39
CA ARG A 47 14.51 15.52 26.36
C ARG A 47 14.59 14.08 25.84
N TYR A 48 14.47 13.09 26.72
CA TYR A 48 14.44 11.69 26.32
C TYR A 48 13.24 11.39 25.39
N TYR A 49 12.04 11.82 25.79
CA TYR A 49 10.83 11.64 24.96
C TYR A 49 10.89 12.40 23.64
N ALA A 50 11.45 13.60 23.60
CA ALA A 50 11.64 14.36 22.39
C ALA A 50 12.57 13.65 21.40
N LEU A 51 13.69 13.10 21.88
CA LEU A 51 14.60 12.30 21.05
C LEU A 51 13.93 11.02 20.53
N GLU A 52 13.14 10.33 21.36
CA GLU A 52 12.40 9.15 20.94
C GLU A 52 11.37 9.50 19.87
N LEU A 53 10.64 10.61 20.03
CA LEU A 53 9.68 11.11 19.04
C LEU A 53 10.38 11.39 17.69
N ILE A 54 11.50 12.10 17.69
CA ILE A 54 12.28 12.42 16.50
C ILE A 54 12.72 11.12 15.81
N GLN A 55 13.34 10.20 16.55
CA GLN A 55 13.85 8.96 16.00
C GLN A 55 12.75 8.09 15.38
N ASN A 56 11.62 7.95 16.07
CA ASN A 56 10.50 7.14 15.60
C ASN A 56 9.85 7.77 14.37
N SER A 57 9.68 9.09 14.38
CA SER A 57 9.12 9.83 13.23
C SER A 57 10.04 9.82 12.03
N ALA A 58 11.35 9.93 12.21
CA ALA A 58 12.33 9.82 11.13
C ALA A 58 12.34 8.42 10.50
N LYS A 59 12.28 7.35 11.33
CA LYS A 59 12.15 5.97 10.84
C LYS A 59 10.86 5.76 10.05
N ALA A 60 9.74 6.31 10.53
CA ALA A 60 8.44 6.22 9.85
C ALA A 60 8.44 6.99 8.52
N ALA A 61 9.00 8.21 8.49
CA ALA A 61 9.15 9.00 7.26
C ALA A 61 10.00 8.27 6.22
N TRP A 62 11.10 7.66 6.64
CA TRP A 62 11.96 6.87 5.77
C TRP A 62 11.23 5.64 5.20
N ALA A 63 10.52 4.88 6.04
CA ALA A 63 9.73 3.73 5.61
C ALA A 63 8.65 4.13 4.60
N GLN A 64 7.96 5.25 4.84
CA GLN A 64 6.98 5.83 3.94
C GLN A 64 7.59 6.22 2.58
N LEU A 65 8.75 6.89 2.60
CA LEU A 65 9.44 7.31 1.39
C LEU A 65 9.92 6.11 0.56
N ASP A 66 10.50 5.10 1.21
CA ASP A 66 10.98 3.89 0.56
C ASP A 66 9.82 3.09 -0.08
N PHE A 67 8.70 2.98 0.65
CA PHE A 67 7.45 2.41 0.13
C PHE A 67 6.95 3.20 -1.10
N ASN A 68 6.84 4.51 -1.01
CA ASN A 68 6.35 5.35 -2.10
C ASN A 68 7.23 5.25 -3.35
N ARG A 69 8.57 5.18 -3.18
CA ARG A 69 9.52 4.97 -4.28
C ARG A 69 9.26 3.67 -5.02
N LEU A 70 8.98 2.59 -4.30
CA LEU A 70 8.76 1.28 -4.90
C LEU A 70 7.34 1.14 -5.47
N ALA A 71 6.33 1.67 -4.77
CA ALA A 71 4.92 1.56 -5.17
C ALA A 71 4.54 2.49 -6.33
N PHE A 72 5.04 3.74 -6.32
CA PHE A 72 4.64 4.78 -7.29
C PHE A 72 5.78 5.24 -8.21
N GLY A 73 7.02 4.84 -7.93
CA GLY A 73 8.17 5.26 -8.73
C GLY A 73 8.17 4.69 -10.15
N VAL A 74 8.90 5.34 -11.05
CA VAL A 74 9.04 4.90 -12.43
C VAL A 74 9.79 3.57 -12.50
N ALA A 75 9.29 2.63 -13.30
CA ALA A 75 10.05 1.45 -13.68
C ALA A 75 11.21 1.87 -14.59
N SER A 76 12.44 1.57 -14.21
CA SER A 76 13.62 1.96 -14.99
C SER A 76 13.75 1.22 -16.32
N SER A 77 13.02 0.10 -16.48
CA SER A 77 12.89 -0.66 -17.74
C SER A 77 11.68 -1.59 -17.69
N LEU A 78 11.01 -1.79 -18.82
CA LEU A 78 9.96 -2.80 -18.98
C LEU A 78 10.55 -4.20 -18.69
N GLY A 79 9.86 -4.99 -17.85
CA GLY A 79 10.29 -6.35 -17.49
C GLY A 79 11.38 -6.40 -16.43
N ALA A 80 11.75 -5.29 -15.79
CA ALA A 80 12.67 -5.32 -14.65
C ALA A 80 12.07 -6.15 -13.51
N VAL A 81 12.86 -7.05 -12.94
CA VAL A 81 12.49 -7.87 -11.78
C VAL A 81 13.05 -7.27 -10.50
N VAL A 82 12.34 -7.54 -9.40
CA VAL A 82 12.73 -7.10 -8.06
C VAL A 82 12.71 -8.34 -7.16
N PRO A 83 13.74 -8.53 -6.30
CA PRO A 83 13.71 -9.59 -5.29
C PRO A 83 12.48 -9.41 -4.38
N LEU A 84 11.66 -10.46 -4.25
CA LEU A 84 10.44 -10.40 -3.45
C LEU A 84 10.75 -10.15 -1.97
N ALA A 85 11.89 -10.61 -1.48
CA ALA A 85 12.37 -10.33 -0.12
C ALA A 85 12.56 -8.81 0.11
N HIS A 86 12.98 -8.05 -0.91
CA HIS A 86 13.05 -6.59 -0.81
C HIS A 86 11.66 -5.96 -0.74
N VAL A 87 10.71 -6.43 -1.55
CA VAL A 87 9.32 -5.97 -1.51
C VAL A 87 8.69 -6.24 -0.15
N GLU A 88 8.90 -7.45 0.40
CA GLU A 88 8.46 -7.82 1.74
C GLU A 88 9.06 -6.91 2.81
N GLN A 89 10.38 -6.65 2.75
CA GLN A 89 11.05 -5.78 3.71
C GLN A 89 10.48 -4.35 3.70
N VAL A 90 10.25 -3.79 2.51
CA VAL A 90 9.64 -2.47 2.34
C VAL A 90 8.22 -2.46 2.89
N ALA A 91 7.41 -3.48 2.57
CA ALA A 91 6.05 -3.61 3.07
C ALA A 91 6.00 -3.71 4.60
N ARG A 92 6.85 -4.54 5.22
CA ARG A 92 6.92 -4.68 6.68
C ARG A 92 7.29 -3.37 7.37
N ARG A 93 8.33 -2.69 6.91
CA ARG A 93 8.74 -1.39 7.48
C ARG A 93 7.64 -0.34 7.41
N TYR A 94 6.84 -0.37 6.36
CA TYR A 94 5.73 0.57 6.16
C TYR A 94 4.50 0.23 7.02
N ILE A 95 4.18 -1.06 7.18
CA ILE A 95 2.93 -1.53 7.81
C ILE A 95 3.12 -1.81 9.30
N GLU A 96 4.22 -2.51 9.66
CA GLU A 96 4.40 -3.04 11.00
C GLU A 96 4.66 -1.94 12.02
N ASN A 97 3.90 -2.00 13.08
CA ASN A 97 4.04 -1.18 14.28
C ASN A 97 3.47 -1.97 15.47
N GLY A 98 3.40 -1.40 16.64
CA GLY A 98 2.85 -2.08 17.82
C GLY A 98 1.40 -2.58 17.68
N LYS A 99 0.67 -2.18 16.63
CA LYS A 99 -0.73 -2.54 16.38
C LYS A 99 -0.96 -3.34 15.12
N ARG A 100 0.03 -3.47 14.23
CA ARG A 100 -0.10 -4.12 12.91
C ARG A 100 1.04 -5.10 12.69
N ARG A 101 0.73 -6.29 12.16
CA ARG A 101 1.69 -7.34 11.82
C ARG A 101 1.42 -7.87 10.42
N VAL A 102 2.49 -8.25 9.72
CA VAL A 102 2.42 -8.85 8.39
C VAL A 102 2.90 -10.29 8.46
N HIS A 103 2.05 -11.21 8.01
CA HIS A 103 2.38 -12.62 7.80
C HIS A 103 2.53 -12.84 6.30
N TRP A 104 3.72 -13.24 5.87
CA TRP A 104 4.07 -13.31 4.45
C TRP A 104 4.33 -14.73 4.01
N GLN A 105 3.67 -15.16 2.94
CA GLN A 105 3.87 -16.45 2.31
C GLN A 105 3.93 -16.30 0.79
N ALA A 106 5.01 -16.74 0.18
CA ALA A 106 5.20 -16.70 -1.26
C ALA A 106 5.95 -17.93 -1.77
N ASN A 107 5.68 -18.32 -3.02
CA ASN A 107 6.34 -19.43 -3.70
C ASN A 107 7.33 -18.98 -4.78
N VAL A 108 7.68 -17.70 -4.82
CA VAL A 108 8.58 -17.10 -5.81
C VAL A 108 9.64 -16.24 -5.12
N GLN A 109 10.81 -16.14 -5.74
CA GLN A 109 11.93 -15.33 -5.23
C GLN A 109 11.93 -13.92 -5.82
N ASP A 110 11.52 -13.79 -7.06
CA ASP A 110 11.51 -12.53 -7.79
C ASP A 110 10.14 -12.27 -8.41
N VAL A 111 9.78 -11.00 -8.54
CA VAL A 111 8.57 -10.54 -9.22
C VAL A 111 8.89 -9.42 -10.20
N GLU A 112 8.09 -9.31 -11.24
CA GLU A 112 8.14 -8.14 -12.12
C GLU A 112 7.84 -6.87 -11.33
N LYS A 113 8.50 -5.77 -11.66
CA LYS A 113 8.38 -4.50 -10.92
C LYS A 113 6.94 -3.97 -10.91
N GLU A 114 6.20 -4.18 -11.99
CA GLU A 114 4.78 -3.84 -12.10
C GLU A 114 3.92 -4.66 -11.13
N HIS A 115 4.23 -5.94 -10.96
CA HIS A 115 3.56 -6.79 -9.96
C HIS A 115 3.93 -6.38 -8.53
N ALA A 116 5.18 -5.95 -8.30
CA ALA A 116 5.59 -5.42 -7.00
C ALA A 116 4.83 -4.13 -6.66
N LYS A 117 4.66 -3.21 -7.61
CA LYS A 117 3.85 -1.99 -7.45
C LYS A 117 2.40 -2.32 -7.10
N LEU A 118 1.81 -3.24 -7.85
CA LEU A 118 0.43 -3.65 -7.65
C LEU A 118 0.22 -4.30 -6.28
N LEU A 119 1.14 -5.17 -5.85
CA LEU A 119 1.16 -5.77 -4.52
C LEU A 119 1.22 -4.70 -3.42
N LEU A 120 2.15 -3.74 -3.53
CA LEU A 120 2.30 -2.67 -2.56
C LEU A 120 1.08 -1.73 -2.55
N ALA A 121 0.56 -1.36 -3.71
CA ALA A 121 -0.66 -0.55 -3.79
C ALA A 121 -1.85 -1.26 -3.14
N LEU A 122 -2.03 -2.57 -3.37
CA LEU A 122 -3.10 -3.34 -2.74
C LEU A 122 -2.90 -3.47 -1.23
N LEU A 123 -1.66 -3.62 -0.76
CA LEU A 123 -1.33 -3.57 0.67
C LEU A 123 -1.69 -2.22 1.30
N ALA A 124 -1.37 -1.11 0.64
CA ALA A 124 -1.74 0.22 1.13
C ALA A 124 -3.26 0.39 1.23
N VAL A 125 -4.02 -0.12 0.26
CA VAL A 125 -5.49 -0.13 0.31
C VAL A 125 -5.99 -1.02 1.47
N SER A 126 -5.37 -2.17 1.68
CA SER A 126 -5.77 -3.11 2.73
C SER A 126 -5.62 -2.54 4.15
N LEU A 127 -4.71 -1.57 4.37
CA LEU A 127 -4.59 -0.89 5.66
C LEU A 127 -5.88 -0.18 6.11
N MET A 128 -6.69 0.28 5.14
CA MET A 128 -7.97 0.92 5.41
C MET A 128 -9.02 -0.06 5.97
N ALA A 129 -8.82 -1.37 5.77
CA ALA A 129 -9.73 -2.40 6.28
C ALA A 129 -9.58 -2.62 7.80
N LEU A 130 -8.42 -2.30 8.39
CA LEU A 130 -8.10 -2.50 9.79
C LEU A 130 -7.75 -1.18 10.51
N PRO A 131 -8.70 -0.28 10.72
CA PRO A 131 -8.42 1.03 11.33
C PRO A 131 -7.87 0.94 12.76
N ALA A 132 -8.25 -0.09 13.51
CA ALA A 132 -7.76 -0.33 14.87
C ALA A 132 -6.44 -1.15 14.91
N GLY A 133 -5.92 -1.57 13.74
CA GLY A 133 -4.80 -2.49 13.62
C GLY A 133 -5.23 -3.94 13.51
N GLY A 134 -4.27 -4.85 13.43
CA GLY A 134 -4.49 -6.30 13.28
C GLY A 134 -3.44 -6.96 12.42
N ASP A 135 -3.76 -8.14 11.93
CA ASP A 135 -2.87 -9.01 11.19
C ASP A 135 -3.23 -9.00 9.68
N PHE A 136 -2.20 -8.86 8.84
CA PHE A 136 -2.28 -8.91 7.39
C PHE A 136 -1.60 -10.19 6.91
N TYR A 137 -2.36 -11.13 6.37
CA TYR A 137 -1.85 -12.38 5.82
C TYR A 137 -1.71 -12.21 4.30
N VAL A 138 -0.49 -12.14 3.82
CA VAL A 138 -0.16 -11.94 2.41
C VAL A 138 0.25 -13.26 1.80
N GLY A 139 -0.54 -13.75 0.86
CA GLY A 139 -0.26 -14.93 0.06
C GLY A 139 0.00 -14.55 -1.40
N LEU A 140 1.22 -14.79 -1.88
CA LEU A 140 1.61 -14.55 -3.27
C LEU A 140 1.99 -15.86 -3.94
N SER A 141 1.38 -16.16 -5.07
CA SER A 141 1.74 -17.31 -5.88
C SER A 141 1.83 -16.95 -7.36
N VAL A 142 2.83 -17.51 -8.02
CA VAL A 142 2.98 -17.43 -9.48
C VAL A 142 2.95 -18.85 -10.01
N THR A 143 1.99 -19.12 -10.88
CA THR A 143 1.89 -20.39 -11.60
C THR A 143 2.42 -20.18 -13.01
N LYS A 144 3.47 -20.95 -13.39
CA LYS A 144 3.96 -21.02 -14.76
C LYS A 144 3.18 -22.10 -15.48
N PRO A 145 2.31 -21.78 -16.42
CA PRO A 145 1.61 -22.80 -17.20
C PRO A 145 2.60 -23.57 -18.07
N LYS A 146 2.31 -24.84 -18.32
CA LYS A 146 3.06 -25.64 -19.29
C LYS A 146 2.86 -25.02 -20.67
N GLU A 147 3.97 -24.71 -21.37
CA GLU A 147 4.07 -24.23 -22.75
C GLU A 147 3.41 -22.87 -23.09
N ARG A 148 4.26 -21.87 -23.37
CA ARG A 148 3.97 -20.57 -24.04
C ARG A 148 2.92 -19.64 -23.47
N SER A 149 2.26 -19.94 -22.35
CA SER A 149 1.34 -18.96 -21.73
C SER A 149 2.02 -18.11 -20.66
N LYS A 150 1.54 -16.88 -20.49
CA LYS A 150 2.07 -15.93 -19.49
C LYS A 150 1.93 -16.49 -18.07
N ALA A 151 2.90 -16.20 -17.23
CA ALA A 151 2.84 -16.53 -15.80
C ALA A 151 1.55 -15.94 -15.18
N ARG A 152 0.85 -16.75 -14.38
CA ARG A 152 -0.38 -16.32 -13.71
C ARG A 152 -0.04 -15.90 -12.28
N LEU A 153 -0.16 -14.63 -12.00
CA LEU A 153 -0.04 -14.06 -10.67
C LEU A 153 -1.36 -14.21 -9.93
N LYS A 154 -1.29 -14.72 -8.71
CA LYS A 154 -2.40 -14.67 -7.75
C LYS A 154 -1.88 -14.08 -6.44
N LEU A 155 -2.58 -13.06 -5.93
CA LEU A 155 -2.31 -12.43 -4.65
C LEU A 155 -3.57 -12.47 -3.80
N ILE A 156 -3.40 -12.81 -2.53
CA ILE A 156 -4.45 -12.74 -1.52
C ILE A 156 -3.89 -11.94 -0.34
N ILE A 157 -4.66 -10.98 0.15
CA ILE A 157 -4.38 -10.29 1.40
C ILE A 157 -5.62 -10.47 2.29
N LEU A 158 -5.46 -11.25 3.36
CA LEU A 158 -6.49 -11.44 4.37
C LEU A 158 -6.19 -10.52 5.55
N CYS A 159 -7.15 -9.68 5.90
CA CYS A 159 -7.08 -8.68 6.95
C CYS A 159 -7.91 -9.14 8.14
N ARG A 160 -7.26 -9.47 9.25
CA ARG A 160 -7.88 -9.95 10.49
C ARG A 160 -7.68 -8.97 11.62
N GLY A 161 -8.75 -8.48 12.20
CA GLY A 161 -8.66 -7.56 13.33
C GLY A 161 -10.00 -7.06 13.82
N ARG A 162 -9.98 -6.41 14.98
CA ARG A 162 -11.18 -5.80 15.56
C ARG A 162 -11.71 -4.71 14.61
N SER A 163 -13.01 -4.71 14.35
CA SER A 163 -13.67 -3.75 13.46
C SER A 163 -13.21 -3.82 11.99
N ALA A 164 -12.78 -5.01 11.53
CA ALA A 164 -12.45 -5.23 10.13
C ALA A 164 -13.67 -4.93 9.25
N ARG A 165 -13.46 -4.15 8.19
CA ARG A 165 -14.53 -3.80 7.23
C ARG A 165 -13.97 -3.57 5.84
N VAL A 166 -14.77 -3.85 4.82
CA VAL A 166 -14.45 -3.44 3.46
C VAL A 166 -14.45 -1.91 3.43
N PRO A 167 -13.35 -1.25 2.99
CA PRO A 167 -13.31 0.20 2.95
C PRO A 167 -14.34 0.74 1.96
N GLU A 168 -15.02 1.82 2.35
CA GLU A 168 -16.04 2.45 1.53
C GLU A 168 -15.48 2.89 0.17
N GLY A 169 -16.21 2.60 -0.91
CA GLY A 169 -15.85 2.94 -2.28
C GLY A 169 -14.83 2.02 -2.94
N VAL A 170 -14.03 1.25 -2.18
CA VAL A 170 -12.96 0.42 -2.76
C VAL A 170 -13.50 -0.68 -3.66
N ALA A 171 -14.56 -1.37 -3.24
CA ALA A 171 -15.16 -2.44 -4.06
C ALA A 171 -15.74 -1.89 -5.37
N ASP A 172 -16.31 -0.69 -5.35
CA ASP A 172 -16.85 -0.03 -6.54
C ASP A 172 -15.74 0.43 -7.49
N VAL A 173 -14.63 0.96 -6.95
CA VAL A 173 -13.44 1.29 -7.73
C VAL A 173 -12.86 0.04 -8.42
N PHE A 174 -12.74 -1.08 -7.70
CA PHE A 174 -12.26 -2.35 -8.26
C PHE A 174 -13.21 -2.94 -9.31
N ALA A 175 -14.50 -2.68 -9.17
CA ALA A 175 -15.51 -3.08 -10.17
C ALA A 175 -15.58 -2.13 -11.38
N GLY A 176 -14.75 -1.09 -11.43
CA GLY A 176 -14.77 -0.08 -12.50
C GLY A 176 -16.03 0.79 -12.50
N LYS A 177 -16.74 0.89 -11.37
CA LYS A 177 -17.87 1.77 -11.21
C LYS A 177 -17.39 3.19 -10.93
N ASP A 178 -18.27 4.14 -11.11
CA ASP A 178 -18.11 5.60 -11.06
C ASP A 178 -16.81 6.14 -10.41
N THR A 179 -15.91 6.69 -11.24
CA THR A 179 -14.62 7.25 -10.81
C THR A 179 -14.65 8.76 -10.57
N ARG A 180 -15.84 9.41 -10.67
CA ARG A 180 -15.98 10.87 -10.52
C ARG A 180 -15.73 11.36 -9.09
N ALA A 181 -15.79 10.47 -8.11
CA ALA A 181 -15.58 10.77 -6.70
C ALA A 181 -14.23 10.27 -6.16
N ILE A 182 -13.20 10.07 -7.03
CA ILE A 182 -11.87 9.67 -6.57
C ILE A 182 -11.21 10.86 -5.87
N ASP A 183 -10.99 10.68 -4.59
CA ASP A 183 -10.29 11.61 -3.70
C ASP A 183 -8.96 11.00 -3.20
N GLY A 184 -8.25 11.71 -2.34
CA GLY A 184 -6.99 11.25 -1.76
C GLY A 184 -7.09 9.94 -0.97
N ARG A 185 -8.29 9.49 -0.56
CA ARG A 185 -8.49 8.20 0.13
C ARG A 185 -8.58 7.05 -0.86
N LEU A 186 -9.24 7.27 -2.00
CA LEU A 186 -9.50 6.25 -3.01
C LEU A 186 -8.46 6.22 -4.13
N VAL A 187 -7.58 7.23 -4.22
CA VAL A 187 -6.60 7.34 -5.32
C VAL A 187 -5.69 6.12 -5.43
N VAL A 188 -5.28 5.53 -4.30
CA VAL A 188 -4.41 4.33 -4.32
C VAL A 188 -5.19 3.11 -4.80
N ALA A 189 -6.46 2.97 -4.43
CA ALA A 189 -7.33 1.91 -4.93
C ALA A 189 -7.56 2.05 -6.45
N TYR A 190 -7.77 3.27 -6.92
CA TYR A 190 -7.91 3.57 -8.34
C TYR A 190 -6.61 3.26 -9.11
N TYR A 191 -5.46 3.66 -8.57
CA TYR A 191 -4.15 3.34 -9.14
C TYR A 191 -3.92 1.83 -9.24
N ALA A 192 -4.24 1.08 -8.16
CA ALA A 192 -4.17 -0.38 -8.17
C ALA A 192 -5.09 -1.00 -9.23
N ALA A 193 -6.32 -0.48 -9.39
CA ALA A 193 -7.26 -0.95 -10.41
C ALA A 193 -6.74 -0.67 -11.83
N ARG A 194 -6.11 0.48 -12.08
CA ARG A 194 -5.45 0.80 -13.36
C ARG A 194 -4.33 -0.19 -13.67
N LEU A 195 -3.40 -0.39 -12.73
CA LEU A 195 -2.30 -1.34 -12.89
C LEU A 195 -2.81 -2.78 -13.14
N ALA A 196 -3.84 -3.21 -12.40
CA ALA A 196 -4.42 -4.54 -12.59
C ALA A 196 -5.03 -4.70 -14.00
N SER A 197 -5.76 -3.68 -14.47
CA SER A 197 -6.35 -3.67 -15.82
C SER A 197 -5.27 -3.76 -16.91
N GLU A 198 -4.19 -3.01 -16.79
CA GLU A 198 -3.05 -3.03 -17.71
C GLU A 198 -2.36 -4.39 -17.74
N ALA A 199 -2.31 -5.08 -16.58
CA ALA A 199 -1.75 -6.42 -16.46
C ALA A 199 -2.74 -7.56 -16.80
N SER A 200 -3.98 -7.27 -17.22
CA SER A 200 -5.06 -8.24 -17.45
C SER A 200 -5.37 -9.07 -16.19
N LEU A 201 -5.39 -8.40 -15.04
CA LEU A 201 -5.71 -8.97 -13.73
C LEU A 201 -7.00 -8.33 -13.19
N LYS A 202 -7.71 -9.07 -12.35
CA LYS A 202 -8.92 -8.61 -11.67
C LYS A 202 -8.66 -8.44 -10.18
N LEU A 203 -9.04 -7.29 -9.66
CA LEU A 203 -9.08 -7.01 -8.23
C LEU A 203 -10.47 -7.26 -7.65
N SER A 204 -10.51 -7.75 -6.41
CA SER A 204 -11.73 -7.77 -5.62
C SER A 204 -11.45 -7.47 -4.14
N ALA A 205 -12.47 -7.01 -3.44
CA ALA A 205 -12.46 -6.83 -1.99
C ALA A 205 -13.81 -7.29 -1.44
N GLY A 206 -13.79 -8.08 -0.36
CA GLY A 206 -15.01 -8.64 0.22
C GLY A 206 -14.80 -9.18 1.62
N LYS A 207 -15.88 -9.68 2.22
CA LYS A 207 -15.82 -10.40 3.50
C LYS A 207 -15.53 -11.89 3.27
N GLU A 208 -14.67 -12.45 4.13
CA GLU A 208 -14.43 -13.88 4.26
C GLU A 208 -14.63 -14.27 5.73
N GLY A 209 -15.84 -14.68 6.08
CA GLY A 209 -16.25 -14.83 7.47
C GLY A 209 -16.25 -13.49 8.21
N GLU A 210 -15.42 -13.36 9.26
CA GLU A 210 -15.20 -12.11 10.01
C GLU A 210 -14.02 -11.28 9.46
N ASP A 211 -13.22 -11.85 8.58
CA ASP A 211 -12.05 -11.22 7.98
C ASP A 211 -12.42 -10.44 6.70
N ILE A 212 -11.54 -9.57 6.26
CA ILE A 212 -11.65 -8.89 4.97
C ILE A 212 -10.58 -9.43 4.04
N MET A 213 -11.00 -9.84 2.86
CA MET A 213 -10.11 -10.40 1.85
C MET A 213 -10.03 -9.49 0.63
N PHE A 214 -8.80 -9.20 0.22
CA PHE A 214 -8.47 -8.59 -1.06
C PHE A 214 -7.83 -9.65 -1.94
N THR A 215 -8.27 -9.75 -3.20
CA THR A 215 -7.69 -10.69 -4.16
C THR A 215 -7.27 -10.00 -5.44
N LEU A 216 -6.23 -10.55 -6.05
CA LEU A 216 -5.78 -10.24 -7.39
C LEU A 216 -5.59 -11.56 -8.12
N GLU A 217 -6.31 -11.73 -9.23
CA GLU A 217 -6.32 -12.96 -10.00
C GLU A 217 -6.30 -12.65 -11.51
N PRO A 218 -5.82 -13.56 -12.38
CA PRO A 218 -5.97 -13.43 -13.82
C PRO A 218 -7.44 -13.31 -14.23
N LEU A 219 -7.69 -12.48 -15.26
CA LEU A 219 -9.00 -12.37 -15.92
C LEU A 219 -9.38 -13.66 -16.65
#